data_2bbdec44c3461e329d5f7cfb456fc152
#
_entry.id   2bbdec44c3461e329d5f7cfb456fc152
#
_cell.length_a   1.000
_cell.length_b   1.000
_cell.length_c   1.000
_cell.angle_alpha   90.00
_cell.angle_beta   90.00
_cell.angle_gamma   90.00
#
_symmetry.space_group_name_H-M   'P 1'
#
loop_
_entity.id
_entity.type
_entity.pdbx_description
1 polymer ?
#
loop_
_entity_poly.entity_id
_entity_poly.type
_entity_poly.pdbx_seq_one_letter_code
_entity_poly.pdbx_strand_id
1 'polypeptide(L)'
;MKQLKVVVIEDEPVSARNLAHVLQTIDDGIQVINILSGVKDAVEWFSEQQTGYDLIFMDIRLADGLSFDIFKQVKITKPVVFVTAYNDYAIQAFKNNGIDYILKPFDQHEVKQAIDKFKNLVNQPGQQPRETDLSELIEQLSVNSKAYKKSFLVHFRDKLIPVETAKIAWFYTANELVYAQTTDARQYVIDFTMEQLEKQLDPTVFFRANRQFLINRKEITEVDFYFNGRLSVKIKPAPPESIIISKARVPEFKTWMNN
;
A
#
# COMPACT_ATOMS: atom_id res chain seq x y z
N MET A 1 -8.92 -13.26 33.71
CA MET A 1 -9.17 -12.27 32.66
C MET A 1 -10.07 -12.89 31.60
N LYS A 2 -11.01 -12.14 31.01
CA LYS A 2 -11.87 -12.67 29.92
C LYS A 2 -10.97 -12.93 28.70
N GLN A 3 -11.05 -14.13 28.15
CA GLN A 3 -10.27 -14.55 27.00
C GLN A 3 -10.75 -13.75 25.76
N LEU A 4 -9.82 -13.16 25.00
CA LEU A 4 -10.11 -12.44 23.75
C LEU A 4 -10.18 -13.44 22.61
N LYS A 5 -11.36 -13.63 22.03
CA LYS A 5 -11.58 -14.56 20.93
C LYS A 5 -11.47 -13.84 19.59
N VAL A 6 -10.55 -14.30 18.77
CA VAL A 6 -10.19 -13.70 17.49
C VAL A 6 -10.50 -14.65 16.34
N VAL A 7 -11.04 -14.10 15.25
CA VAL A 7 -11.15 -14.78 13.96
C VAL A 7 -10.17 -14.17 12.99
N VAL A 8 -9.46 -14.99 12.24
CA VAL A 8 -8.52 -14.56 11.18
C VAL A 8 -9.12 -14.93 9.82
N ILE A 9 -9.11 -14.00 8.87
CA ILE A 9 -9.54 -14.23 7.48
C ILE A 9 -8.36 -13.93 6.57
N GLU A 10 -7.78 -14.98 6.01
CA GLU A 10 -6.51 -14.92 5.28
C GLU A 10 -6.39 -16.16 4.40
N ASP A 11 -6.22 -15.99 3.10
CA ASP A 11 -6.12 -17.10 2.14
C ASP A 11 -4.72 -17.72 2.06
N GLU A 12 -3.69 -16.97 2.47
CA GLU A 12 -2.32 -17.47 2.49
C GLU A 12 -1.99 -18.19 3.82
N PRO A 13 -1.81 -19.54 3.82
CA PRO A 13 -1.64 -20.29 5.07
C PRO A 13 -0.42 -19.91 5.90
N VAL A 14 0.63 -19.36 5.25
CA VAL A 14 1.84 -18.90 5.95
C VAL A 14 1.56 -17.61 6.68
N SER A 15 0.92 -16.63 6.02
CA SER A 15 0.50 -15.36 6.61
C SER A 15 -0.48 -15.57 7.78
N ALA A 16 -1.47 -16.44 7.60
CA ALA A 16 -2.45 -16.77 8.64
C ALA A 16 -1.78 -17.35 9.90
N ARG A 17 -0.87 -18.31 9.73
CA ARG A 17 -0.12 -18.91 10.84
C ARG A 17 0.81 -17.91 11.51
N ASN A 18 1.48 -17.05 10.75
CA ASN A 18 2.34 -16.01 11.29
C ASN A 18 1.54 -15.04 12.16
N LEU A 19 0.40 -14.55 11.66
CA LEU A 19 -0.48 -13.66 12.41
C LEU A 19 -1.01 -14.32 13.69
N ALA A 20 -1.46 -15.56 13.60
CA ALA A 20 -1.93 -16.33 14.78
C ALA A 20 -0.83 -16.50 15.83
N HIS A 21 0.40 -16.77 15.39
CA HIS A 21 1.56 -16.88 16.29
C HIS A 21 1.89 -15.56 16.97
N VAL A 22 1.90 -14.46 16.21
CA VAL A 22 2.13 -13.10 16.75
C VAL A 22 1.07 -12.74 17.79
N LEU A 23 -0.21 -12.99 17.49
CA LEU A 23 -1.32 -12.74 18.42
C LEU A 23 -1.14 -13.49 19.76
N GLN A 24 -0.79 -14.77 19.73
CA GLN A 24 -0.54 -15.58 20.91
C GLN A 24 0.70 -15.13 21.69
N THR A 25 1.73 -14.64 21.01
CA THR A 25 2.96 -14.13 21.64
C THR A 25 2.73 -12.79 22.36
N ILE A 26 1.77 -11.98 21.89
CA ILE A 26 1.44 -10.67 22.50
C ILE A 26 0.73 -10.84 23.84
N ASP A 27 -0.21 -11.79 23.94
CA ASP A 27 -1.02 -12.01 25.14
C ASP A 27 -1.57 -13.44 25.14
N ASP A 28 -1.21 -14.24 26.11
CA ASP A 28 -1.68 -15.63 26.29
C ASP A 28 -3.22 -15.73 26.46
N GLY A 29 -3.88 -14.62 26.78
CA GLY A 29 -5.33 -14.50 26.84
C GLY A 29 -6.00 -14.38 25.47
N ILE A 30 -5.26 -14.29 24.38
CA ILE A 30 -5.79 -14.22 23.02
C ILE A 30 -5.93 -15.64 22.46
N GLN A 31 -7.15 -15.96 22.03
CA GLN A 31 -7.45 -17.23 21.38
C GLN A 31 -7.90 -17.01 19.94
N VAL A 32 -7.12 -17.47 18.98
CA VAL A 32 -7.60 -17.59 17.59
C VAL A 32 -8.53 -18.78 17.51
N ILE A 33 -9.83 -18.51 17.35
CA ILE A 33 -10.88 -19.56 17.37
C ILE A 33 -11.16 -20.13 15.98
N ASN A 34 -10.88 -19.38 14.93
CA ASN A 34 -10.99 -19.86 13.55
C ASN A 34 -10.06 -19.09 12.60
N ILE A 35 -9.66 -19.76 11.51
CA ILE A 35 -8.97 -19.19 10.37
C ILE A 35 -9.78 -19.54 9.13
N LEU A 36 -10.27 -18.52 8.42
CA LEU A 36 -11.11 -18.64 7.25
C LEU A 36 -10.30 -18.25 6.02
N SER A 37 -10.35 -19.06 4.95
CA SER A 37 -9.46 -18.96 3.80
C SER A 37 -10.02 -18.13 2.65
N GLY A 38 -11.26 -17.63 2.74
CA GLY A 38 -11.86 -16.89 1.65
C GLY A 38 -13.18 -16.23 2.00
N VAL A 39 -13.72 -15.50 1.02
CA VAL A 39 -15.03 -14.81 1.15
C VAL A 39 -16.14 -15.81 1.41
N LYS A 40 -16.17 -16.94 0.68
CA LYS A 40 -17.22 -17.96 0.83
C LYS A 40 -17.20 -18.60 2.20
N ASP A 41 -16.02 -19.05 2.65
CA ASP A 41 -15.84 -19.63 3.99
C ASP A 41 -16.28 -18.66 5.08
N ALA A 42 -15.93 -17.37 4.94
CA ALA A 42 -16.30 -16.34 5.88
C ALA A 42 -17.81 -16.09 5.90
N VAL A 43 -18.46 -15.99 4.74
CA VAL A 43 -19.91 -15.80 4.66
C VAL A 43 -20.65 -16.97 5.29
N GLU A 44 -20.25 -18.21 5.00
CA GLU A 44 -20.86 -19.41 5.59
C GLU A 44 -20.70 -19.40 7.12
N TRP A 45 -19.49 -19.20 7.61
CA TRP A 45 -19.21 -19.21 9.04
C TRP A 45 -19.96 -18.09 9.80
N PHE A 46 -19.95 -16.84 9.30
CA PHE A 46 -20.65 -15.73 9.96
C PHE A 46 -22.18 -15.83 9.84
N SER A 47 -22.69 -16.54 8.86
CA SER A 47 -24.15 -16.81 8.75
C SER A 47 -24.64 -17.73 9.89
N GLU A 48 -23.79 -18.65 10.32
CA GLU A 48 -24.10 -19.60 11.39
C GLU A 48 -23.67 -19.06 12.77
N GLN A 49 -22.56 -18.34 12.83
CA GLN A 49 -21.90 -17.90 14.07
C GLN A 49 -21.94 -16.37 14.21
N GLN A 50 -23.07 -15.81 14.59
CA GLN A 50 -23.21 -14.36 14.79
C GLN A 50 -22.59 -13.85 16.11
N THR A 51 -22.27 -14.76 17.04
CA THR A 51 -21.74 -14.46 18.37
C THR A 51 -20.61 -15.43 18.72
N GLY A 52 -19.85 -15.11 19.77
CA GLY A 52 -18.81 -16.01 20.26
C GLY A 52 -17.39 -15.62 19.87
N TYR A 53 -17.22 -14.50 19.15
CA TYR A 53 -15.93 -13.86 18.88
C TYR A 53 -15.98 -12.38 19.28
N ASP A 54 -14.84 -11.78 19.47
CA ASP A 54 -14.71 -10.40 19.94
C ASP A 54 -14.07 -9.47 18.89
N LEU A 55 -13.12 -9.97 18.08
CA LEU A 55 -12.34 -9.21 17.12
C LEU A 55 -12.07 -10.04 15.87
N ILE A 56 -11.97 -9.40 14.72
CA ILE A 56 -11.60 -10.01 13.44
C ILE A 56 -10.30 -9.38 12.93
N PHE A 57 -9.36 -10.19 12.48
CA PHE A 57 -8.26 -9.78 11.62
C PHE A 57 -8.55 -10.27 10.20
N MET A 58 -8.48 -9.37 9.21
CA MET A 58 -9.01 -9.66 7.86
C MET A 58 -8.08 -9.12 6.78
N ASP A 59 -7.62 -9.98 5.87
CA ASP A 59 -7.01 -9.48 4.63
C ASP A 59 -8.10 -8.92 3.69
N ILE A 60 -7.76 -7.91 2.93
CA ILE A 60 -8.65 -7.27 1.96
C ILE A 60 -8.79 -8.09 0.70
N ARG A 61 -7.69 -8.66 0.20
CA ARG A 61 -7.69 -9.51 -0.99
C ARG A 61 -7.54 -10.96 -0.58
N LEU A 62 -8.54 -11.73 -0.93
CA LEU A 62 -8.61 -13.17 -0.75
C LEU A 62 -8.63 -13.84 -2.13
N ALA A 63 -8.29 -15.13 -2.21
CA ALA A 63 -8.20 -15.87 -3.46
C ALA A 63 -9.52 -15.86 -4.27
N ASP A 64 -10.67 -15.75 -3.58
CA ASP A 64 -12.00 -15.79 -4.16
C ASP A 64 -12.72 -14.43 -4.23
N GLY A 65 -12.04 -13.31 -3.87
CA GLY A 65 -12.59 -11.97 -4.00
C GLY A 65 -12.08 -10.94 -2.99
N LEU A 66 -12.77 -9.81 -2.89
CA LEU A 66 -12.49 -8.80 -1.87
C LEU A 66 -13.27 -9.11 -0.60
N SER A 67 -12.60 -9.02 0.56
CA SER A 67 -13.25 -9.27 1.85
C SER A 67 -14.40 -8.30 2.16
N PHE A 68 -14.46 -7.15 1.51
CA PHE A 68 -15.61 -6.22 1.57
C PHE A 68 -16.92 -6.85 1.05
N ASP A 69 -16.84 -7.89 0.21
CA ASP A 69 -18.02 -8.59 -0.28
C ASP A 69 -18.68 -9.46 0.81
N ILE A 70 -17.96 -9.78 1.88
CA ILE A 70 -18.50 -10.44 3.08
C ILE A 70 -19.55 -9.54 3.73
N PHE A 71 -19.25 -8.24 3.90
CA PHE A 71 -20.15 -7.26 4.55
C PHE A 71 -21.43 -7.00 3.75
N LYS A 72 -21.44 -7.31 2.45
CA LYS A 72 -22.64 -7.22 1.60
C LYS A 72 -23.59 -8.40 1.81
N GLN A 73 -23.08 -9.53 2.30
CA GLN A 73 -23.81 -10.80 2.40
C GLN A 73 -24.18 -11.14 3.84
N VAL A 74 -23.35 -10.76 4.82
CA VAL A 74 -23.58 -11.02 6.24
C VAL A 74 -23.35 -9.78 7.08
N LYS A 75 -24.07 -9.66 8.20
CA LYS A 75 -23.93 -8.53 9.11
C LYS A 75 -22.84 -8.80 10.13
N ILE A 76 -21.70 -8.17 9.96
CA ILE A 76 -20.58 -8.16 10.92
C ILE A 76 -20.75 -6.96 11.85
N THR A 77 -20.91 -7.22 13.15
CA THR A 77 -21.09 -6.17 14.17
C THR A 77 -19.87 -5.98 15.06
N LYS A 78 -18.91 -6.89 14.98
CA LYS A 78 -17.68 -6.84 15.76
C LYS A 78 -16.62 -6.00 15.06
N PRO A 79 -15.69 -5.40 15.81
CA PRO A 79 -14.57 -4.66 15.26
C PRO A 79 -13.69 -5.51 14.34
N VAL A 80 -13.13 -4.86 13.33
CA VAL A 80 -12.25 -5.49 12.35
C VAL A 80 -10.92 -4.74 12.29
N VAL A 81 -9.82 -5.46 12.33
CA VAL A 81 -8.48 -4.99 11.98
C VAL A 81 -8.14 -5.53 10.61
N PHE A 82 -7.93 -4.65 9.64
CA PHE A 82 -7.52 -5.06 8.30
C PHE A 82 -6.00 -5.24 8.25
N VAL A 83 -5.54 -6.39 7.72
CA VAL A 83 -4.12 -6.74 7.59
C VAL A 83 -3.85 -7.13 6.15
N THR A 84 -3.23 -6.25 5.37
CA THR A 84 -3.14 -6.42 3.92
C THR A 84 -1.85 -5.84 3.33
N ALA A 85 -1.46 -6.30 2.14
CA ALA A 85 -0.38 -5.71 1.37
C ALA A 85 -0.79 -4.44 0.59
N TYR A 86 -2.06 -4.05 0.61
CA TYR A 86 -2.63 -3.00 -0.22
C TYR A 86 -3.02 -1.78 0.62
N ASN A 87 -2.50 -0.61 0.28
CA ASN A 87 -2.76 0.65 0.97
C ASN A 87 -3.99 1.44 0.46
N ASP A 88 -4.48 1.12 -0.74
CA ASP A 88 -5.53 1.89 -1.42
C ASP A 88 -6.94 1.71 -0.81
N TYR A 89 -7.13 0.78 0.12
CA TYR A 89 -8.44 0.40 0.67
C TYR A 89 -8.72 0.93 2.08
N ALA A 90 -7.82 1.72 2.67
CA ALA A 90 -7.94 2.16 4.05
C ALA A 90 -9.27 2.88 4.35
N ILE A 91 -9.71 3.79 3.47
CA ILE A 91 -11.00 4.51 3.64
C ILE A 91 -12.18 3.55 3.61
N GLN A 92 -12.14 2.52 2.74
CA GLN A 92 -13.21 1.52 2.65
C GLN A 92 -13.21 0.59 3.87
N ALA A 93 -12.05 0.27 4.42
CA ALA A 93 -11.90 -0.53 5.63
C ALA A 93 -12.62 0.13 6.82
N PHE A 94 -12.42 1.42 7.04
CA PHE A 94 -13.08 2.14 8.14
C PHE A 94 -14.61 2.24 8.00
N LYS A 95 -15.14 2.29 6.78
CA LYS A 95 -16.59 2.24 6.55
C LYS A 95 -17.23 0.90 6.92
N ASN A 96 -16.44 -0.17 7.06
CA ASN A 96 -16.87 -1.54 7.34
C ASN A 96 -16.42 -2.00 8.74
N ASN A 97 -16.68 -1.23 9.78
CA ASN A 97 -16.31 -1.51 11.17
C ASN A 97 -14.80 -1.68 11.42
N GLY A 98 -13.96 -1.19 10.53
CA GLY A 98 -12.52 -1.19 10.71
C GLY A 98 -12.10 -0.27 11.86
N ILE A 99 -11.40 -0.83 12.83
CA ILE A 99 -10.84 -0.07 13.96
C ILE A 99 -9.36 0.20 13.76
N ASP A 100 -8.70 -0.59 12.91
CA ASP A 100 -7.29 -0.42 12.58
C ASP A 100 -6.95 -1.03 11.22
N TYR A 101 -5.76 -0.67 10.70
CA TYR A 101 -5.29 -1.06 9.38
C TYR A 101 -3.78 -1.31 9.42
N ILE A 102 -3.36 -2.53 9.19
CA ILE A 102 -1.97 -2.98 9.27
C ILE A 102 -1.49 -3.37 7.87
N LEU A 103 -0.33 -2.84 7.47
CA LEU A 103 0.28 -3.19 6.19
C LEU A 103 1.23 -4.39 6.34
N LYS A 104 1.14 -5.36 5.43
CA LYS A 104 2.13 -6.44 5.29
C LYS A 104 3.39 -5.92 4.57
N PRO A 105 4.61 -6.29 5.02
CA PRO A 105 4.91 -7.10 6.19
C PRO A 105 4.76 -6.31 7.50
N PHE A 106 4.14 -6.91 8.50
CA PHE A 106 3.90 -6.31 9.81
C PHE A 106 4.85 -6.88 10.87
N ASP A 107 5.04 -6.11 11.94
CA ASP A 107 5.76 -6.55 13.14
C ASP A 107 4.81 -6.77 14.33
N GLN A 108 5.36 -7.33 15.43
CA GLN A 108 4.60 -7.57 16.65
C GLN A 108 4.07 -6.29 17.29
N HIS A 109 4.76 -5.16 17.12
CA HIS A 109 4.39 -3.88 17.71
C HIS A 109 3.11 -3.34 17.10
N GLU A 110 2.99 -3.39 15.77
CA GLU A 110 1.80 -2.93 15.02
C GLU A 110 0.56 -3.75 15.41
N VAL A 111 0.70 -5.08 15.47
CA VAL A 111 -0.40 -5.96 15.90
C VAL A 111 -0.81 -5.68 17.34
N LYS A 112 0.18 -5.44 18.24
CA LYS A 112 -0.08 -5.07 19.64
C LYS A 112 -0.83 -3.75 19.76
N GLN A 113 -0.46 -2.73 18.99
CA GLN A 113 -1.16 -1.44 18.97
C GLN A 113 -2.63 -1.60 18.58
N ALA A 114 -2.94 -2.41 17.58
CA ALA A 114 -4.31 -2.70 17.17
C ALA A 114 -5.13 -3.38 18.27
N ILE A 115 -4.52 -4.32 19.00
CA ILE A 115 -5.15 -5.00 20.16
C ILE A 115 -5.37 -4.01 21.31
N ASP A 116 -4.41 -3.15 21.62
CA ASP A 116 -4.53 -2.16 22.68
C ASP A 116 -5.64 -1.15 22.34
N LYS A 117 -5.75 -0.74 21.09
CA LYS A 117 -6.84 0.09 20.55
C LYS A 117 -8.21 -0.59 20.74
N PHE A 118 -8.30 -1.87 20.37
CA PHE A 118 -9.52 -2.65 20.60
C PHE A 118 -9.89 -2.71 22.10
N LYS A 119 -8.92 -3.00 22.99
CA LYS A 119 -9.15 -3.05 24.44
C LYS A 119 -9.66 -1.72 24.98
N ASN A 120 -9.15 -0.59 24.48
CA ASN A 120 -9.59 0.76 24.87
C ASN A 120 -11.04 1.03 24.41
N LEU A 121 -11.41 0.63 23.20
CA LEU A 121 -12.78 0.76 22.67
C LEU A 121 -13.79 -0.03 23.50
N VAL A 122 -13.45 -1.24 23.93
CA VAL A 122 -14.34 -2.08 24.72
C VAL A 122 -14.49 -1.57 26.15
N ASN A 123 -13.45 -0.98 26.72
CA ASN A 123 -13.45 -0.45 28.10
C ASN A 123 -14.13 0.91 28.23
N GLN A 124 -14.41 1.62 27.16
CA GLN A 124 -15.12 2.90 27.13
C GLN A 124 -16.33 2.85 26.19
N PRO A 125 -17.42 2.13 26.56
CA PRO A 125 -18.61 2.05 25.73
C PRO A 125 -19.28 3.43 25.63
N GLY A 126 -19.23 4.04 24.45
CA GLY A 126 -19.86 5.33 24.16
C GLY A 126 -19.02 6.32 23.33
N GLN A 127 -17.76 6.05 23.11
CA GLN A 127 -16.96 6.80 22.14
C GLN A 127 -16.95 6.03 20.81
N GLN A 128 -17.83 6.43 19.89
CA GLN A 128 -17.59 6.11 18.47
C GLN A 128 -16.24 6.73 18.08
N PRO A 129 -15.44 6.08 17.21
CA PRO A 129 -14.22 6.69 16.67
C PRO A 129 -14.57 8.09 16.18
N ARG A 130 -13.96 9.12 16.77
CA ARG A 130 -14.22 10.51 16.38
C ARG A 130 -13.70 10.68 14.95
N GLU A 131 -14.35 11.54 14.16
CA GLU A 131 -13.85 11.92 12.82
C GLU A 131 -12.38 12.40 12.86
N THR A 132 -11.93 12.96 14.01
CA THR A 132 -10.53 13.28 14.29
C THR A 132 -9.61 12.06 14.29
N ASP A 133 -10.04 10.93 14.88
CA ASP A 133 -9.23 9.69 14.90
C ASP A 133 -9.08 9.12 13.49
N LEU A 134 -10.11 9.30 12.64
CA LEU A 134 -10.08 8.90 11.23
C LEU A 134 -9.11 9.80 10.43
N SER A 135 -9.12 11.11 10.68
CA SER A 135 -8.23 12.06 10.00
C SER A 135 -6.77 11.84 10.41
N GLU A 136 -6.50 11.63 11.71
CA GLU A 136 -5.16 11.31 12.21
C GLU A 136 -4.66 9.95 11.70
N LEU A 137 -5.54 8.94 11.61
CA LEU A 137 -5.21 7.63 11.03
C LEU A 137 -4.99 7.71 9.52
N ILE A 138 -5.80 8.46 8.79
CA ILE A 138 -5.57 8.73 7.36
C ILE A 138 -4.25 9.48 7.18
N GLU A 139 -3.90 10.40 8.07
CA GLU A 139 -2.63 11.12 8.06
C GLU A 139 -1.46 10.19 8.44
N GLN A 140 -1.59 9.36 9.48
CA GLN A 140 -0.59 8.34 9.86
C GLN A 140 -0.44 7.26 8.78
N LEU A 141 -1.54 6.80 8.18
CA LEU A 141 -1.50 5.87 7.04
C LEU A 141 -0.93 6.55 5.79
N SER A 142 -1.19 7.84 5.58
CA SER A 142 -0.58 8.60 4.49
C SER A 142 0.92 8.85 4.73
N VAL A 143 1.36 8.93 5.98
CA VAL A 143 2.77 9.05 6.37
C VAL A 143 3.46 7.66 6.37
N ASN A 144 2.80 6.61 6.88
CA ASN A 144 3.33 5.25 6.90
C ASN A 144 3.05 4.44 5.63
N SER A 145 1.96 4.74 4.89
CA SER A 145 1.61 4.06 3.63
C SER A 145 2.41 4.56 2.41
N LYS A 146 3.27 5.55 2.60
CA LYS A 146 4.27 5.95 1.61
C LYS A 146 5.59 5.18 1.78
N ALA A 147 5.54 3.89 2.08
CA ALA A 147 6.66 3.02 1.78
C ALA A 147 6.78 2.86 0.26
N TYR A 148 7.18 3.96 -0.40
CA TYR A 148 7.51 3.94 -1.82
C TYR A 148 8.55 2.85 -2.07
N LYS A 149 8.45 2.23 -3.22
CA LYS A 149 9.36 1.15 -3.62
C LYS A 149 10.80 1.61 -3.56
N LYS A 150 11.59 1.02 -2.66
CA LYS A 150 12.99 1.40 -2.42
C LYS A 150 13.95 0.70 -3.38
N SER A 151 13.54 -0.42 -3.99
CA SER A 151 14.35 -1.17 -4.94
C SER A 151 13.51 -1.97 -5.90
N PHE A 152 14.05 -2.22 -7.09
CA PHE A 152 13.51 -3.13 -8.10
C PHE A 152 14.42 -4.33 -8.22
N LEU A 153 13.85 -5.54 -8.21
CA LEU A 153 14.58 -6.73 -8.54
C LEU A 153 14.47 -6.93 -10.06
N VAL A 154 15.57 -6.77 -10.78
CA VAL A 154 15.60 -6.79 -12.24
C VAL A 154 16.36 -7.98 -12.77
N HIS A 155 15.90 -8.55 -13.89
CA HIS A 155 16.63 -9.57 -14.61
C HIS A 155 17.81 -8.93 -15.35
N PHE A 156 19.01 -9.41 -15.09
CA PHE A 156 20.21 -9.02 -15.82
C PHE A 156 21.04 -10.24 -16.16
N ARG A 157 21.01 -10.67 -17.43
CA ARG A 157 21.56 -11.96 -17.89
C ARG A 157 20.94 -13.12 -17.08
N ASP A 158 21.75 -13.96 -16.46
CA ASP A 158 21.32 -15.13 -15.67
C ASP A 158 21.10 -14.84 -14.18
N LYS A 159 20.97 -13.55 -13.80
CA LYS A 159 20.89 -13.13 -12.40
C LYS A 159 19.75 -12.15 -12.18
N LEU A 160 19.22 -12.16 -10.97
CA LEU A 160 18.36 -11.11 -10.43
C LEU A 160 19.24 -10.16 -9.61
N ILE A 161 19.19 -8.87 -9.92
CA ILE A 161 19.94 -7.86 -9.18
C ILE A 161 19.00 -6.81 -8.61
N PRO A 162 19.20 -6.39 -7.34
CA PRO A 162 18.45 -5.27 -6.77
C PRO A 162 19.00 -3.94 -7.31
N VAL A 163 18.11 -3.11 -7.85
CA VAL A 163 18.40 -1.74 -8.25
C VAL A 163 17.67 -0.79 -7.33
N GLU A 164 18.39 -0.03 -6.53
CA GLU A 164 17.82 0.96 -5.62
C GLU A 164 17.10 2.07 -6.40
N THR A 165 15.88 2.38 -6.01
CA THR A 165 15.07 3.43 -6.64
C THR A 165 15.78 4.80 -6.61
N ALA A 166 16.50 5.09 -5.52
CA ALA A 166 17.27 6.32 -5.38
C ALA A 166 18.39 6.48 -6.43
N LYS A 167 18.83 5.39 -7.05
CA LYS A 167 19.84 5.39 -8.13
C LYS A 167 19.24 5.48 -9.52
N ILE A 168 17.91 5.55 -9.65
CA ILE A 168 17.24 5.64 -10.94
C ILE A 168 17.03 7.10 -11.30
N ALA A 169 17.56 7.49 -12.45
CA ALA A 169 17.45 8.84 -12.99
C ALA A 169 16.09 9.06 -13.70
N TRP A 170 15.67 8.09 -14.47
CA TRP A 170 14.40 8.15 -15.18
C TRP A 170 13.94 6.76 -15.62
N PHE A 171 12.62 6.63 -15.84
CA PHE A 171 12.00 5.51 -16.53
C PHE A 171 11.49 5.98 -17.89
N TYR A 172 11.59 5.10 -18.88
CA TYR A 172 11.18 5.35 -20.25
C TYR A 172 10.47 4.14 -20.84
N THR A 173 9.37 4.37 -21.55
CA THR A 173 8.67 3.29 -22.25
C THR A 173 8.86 3.41 -23.75
N ALA A 174 9.29 2.32 -24.36
CA ALA A 174 9.39 2.14 -25.81
C ALA A 174 9.18 0.66 -26.17
N ASN A 175 8.58 0.39 -27.32
CA ASN A 175 8.34 -0.96 -27.86
C ASN A 175 7.69 -1.91 -26.82
N GLU A 176 6.68 -1.40 -26.10
CA GLU A 176 5.94 -2.13 -25.05
C GLU A 176 6.77 -2.52 -23.82
N LEU A 177 8.02 -2.12 -23.73
CA LEU A 177 8.90 -2.34 -22.61
C LEU A 177 9.10 -1.04 -21.81
N VAL A 178 9.32 -1.20 -20.52
CA VAL A 178 9.72 -0.10 -19.63
C VAL A 178 11.16 -0.28 -19.21
N TYR A 179 11.95 0.76 -19.40
CA TYR A 179 13.37 0.82 -19.06
C TYR A 179 13.58 1.72 -17.88
N ALA A 180 14.41 1.31 -16.92
CA ALA A 180 14.95 2.14 -15.86
C ALA A 180 16.41 2.49 -16.18
N GLN A 181 16.71 3.77 -16.23
CA GLN A 181 18.07 4.28 -16.40
C GLN A 181 18.63 4.72 -15.06
N THR A 182 19.76 4.17 -14.67
CA THR A 182 20.44 4.56 -13.43
C THR A 182 21.38 5.73 -13.64
N THR A 183 21.73 6.40 -12.55
CA THR A 183 22.65 7.54 -12.52
C THR A 183 24.08 7.18 -12.97
N ASP A 184 24.48 5.90 -12.81
CA ASP A 184 25.75 5.33 -13.31
C ASP A 184 25.65 4.83 -14.77
N ALA A 185 24.66 5.31 -15.53
CA ALA A 185 24.44 5.06 -16.94
C ALA A 185 24.14 3.58 -17.32
N ARG A 186 23.64 2.77 -16.39
CA ARG A 186 23.15 1.44 -16.69
C ARG A 186 21.66 1.47 -16.99
N GLN A 187 21.21 0.62 -17.89
CA GLN A 187 19.81 0.48 -18.26
C GLN A 187 19.30 -0.93 -17.96
N TYR A 188 18.11 -1.00 -17.41
CA TYR A 188 17.44 -2.25 -17.05
C TYR A 188 16.03 -2.28 -17.58
N VAL A 189 15.54 -3.44 -18.00
CA VAL A 189 14.12 -3.66 -18.29
C VAL A 189 13.39 -3.89 -16.98
N ILE A 190 12.26 -3.21 -16.81
CA ILE A 190 11.41 -3.27 -15.60
C ILE A 190 10.08 -3.93 -15.97
N ASP A 191 9.69 -4.93 -15.21
CA ASP A 191 8.42 -5.64 -15.39
C ASP A 191 7.26 -4.93 -14.66
N PHE A 192 7.09 -3.64 -15.00
CA PHE A 192 6.04 -2.77 -14.48
C PHE A 192 5.56 -1.83 -15.58
N THR A 193 4.27 -1.52 -15.60
CA THR A 193 3.77 -0.43 -16.45
C THR A 193 4.14 0.94 -15.87
N MET A 194 4.12 1.97 -16.72
CA MET A 194 4.40 3.34 -16.26
C MET A 194 3.37 3.83 -15.22
N GLU A 195 2.12 3.36 -15.32
CA GLU A 195 1.04 3.65 -14.37
C GLU A 195 1.25 2.97 -13.01
N GLN A 196 1.80 1.75 -13.01
CA GLN A 196 2.19 1.05 -11.79
C GLN A 196 3.39 1.72 -11.12
N LEU A 197 4.38 2.16 -11.90
CA LEU A 197 5.53 2.90 -11.39
C LEU A 197 5.12 4.24 -10.76
N GLU A 198 4.26 5.00 -11.41
CA GLU A 198 3.75 6.27 -10.90
C GLU A 198 3.06 6.12 -9.53
N LYS A 199 2.36 5.00 -9.31
CA LYS A 199 1.72 4.70 -8.01
C LYS A 199 2.69 4.23 -6.93
N GLN A 200 3.77 3.53 -7.31
CA GLN A 200 4.71 2.90 -6.38
C GLN A 200 5.93 3.77 -6.03
N LEU A 201 6.17 4.83 -6.79
CA LEU A 201 7.31 5.73 -6.59
C LEU A 201 6.91 6.98 -5.82
N ASP A 202 7.87 7.54 -5.07
CA ASP A 202 7.67 8.77 -4.31
C ASP A 202 7.37 9.94 -5.27
N PRO A 203 6.16 10.53 -5.23
CA PRO A 203 5.77 11.64 -6.11
C PRO A 203 6.53 12.95 -5.78
N THR A 204 7.20 13.04 -4.63
CA THR A 204 8.10 14.17 -4.34
C THR A 204 9.43 14.04 -5.05
N VAL A 205 9.82 12.81 -5.41
CA VAL A 205 11.07 12.48 -6.09
C VAL A 205 10.86 12.27 -7.59
N PHE A 206 9.76 11.59 -7.97
CA PHE A 206 9.48 11.22 -9.35
C PHE A 206 8.26 11.93 -9.90
N PHE A 207 8.38 12.45 -11.12
CA PHE A 207 7.29 13.13 -11.84
C PHE A 207 7.04 12.47 -13.19
N ARG A 208 5.76 12.21 -13.50
CA ARG A 208 5.35 11.73 -14.83
C ARG A 208 5.39 12.89 -15.83
N ALA A 209 6.48 13.04 -16.54
CA ALA A 209 6.67 14.15 -17.48
C ALA A 209 5.69 14.09 -18.67
N ASN A 210 5.52 12.89 -19.23
CA ASN A 210 4.59 12.63 -20.34
C ASN A 210 4.24 11.13 -20.39
N ARG A 211 3.66 10.64 -21.46
CA ARG A 211 3.29 9.22 -21.60
C ARG A 211 4.50 8.28 -21.57
N GLN A 212 5.66 8.74 -22.02
CA GLN A 212 6.87 7.94 -22.16
C GLN A 212 7.82 8.05 -20.99
N PHE A 213 7.81 9.17 -20.24
CA PHE A 213 8.83 9.44 -19.22
C PHE A 213 8.27 9.67 -17.83
N LEU A 214 8.92 9.04 -16.85
CA LEU A 214 8.83 9.33 -15.42
C LEU A 214 10.25 9.68 -14.94
N ILE A 215 10.46 10.88 -14.39
CA ILE A 215 11.76 11.48 -14.17
C ILE A 215 12.05 11.76 -12.70
N ASN A 216 13.29 11.56 -12.30
CA ASN A 216 13.78 11.88 -10.96
C ASN A 216 14.18 13.36 -10.87
N ARG A 217 13.60 14.08 -9.90
CA ARG A 217 13.85 15.49 -9.66
C ARG A 217 15.32 15.83 -9.46
N LYS A 218 16.07 14.97 -8.76
CA LYS A 218 17.47 15.20 -8.41
C LYS A 218 18.41 15.20 -9.62
N GLU A 219 17.98 14.53 -10.70
CA GLU A 219 18.79 14.34 -11.90
C GLU A 219 18.48 15.38 -12.99
N ILE A 220 17.49 16.26 -12.76
CA ILE A 220 17.17 17.36 -13.66
C ILE A 220 18.29 18.40 -13.58
N THR A 221 18.88 18.70 -14.74
CA THR A 221 19.97 19.68 -14.83
C THR A 221 19.53 21.05 -15.32
N GLU A 222 18.51 21.09 -16.19
CA GLU A 222 18.05 22.33 -16.82
C GLU A 222 16.62 22.16 -17.31
N VAL A 223 15.85 23.24 -17.35
CA VAL A 223 14.50 23.30 -17.89
C VAL A 223 14.39 24.51 -18.80
N ASP A 224 14.23 24.26 -20.10
CA ASP A 224 14.09 25.29 -21.13
C ASP A 224 12.63 25.58 -21.50
N PHE A 225 12.36 26.80 -21.87
CA PHE A 225 11.10 27.12 -22.55
C PHE A 225 11.06 26.48 -23.94
N TYR A 226 9.95 25.87 -24.26
CA TYR A 226 9.72 25.22 -25.55
C TYR A 226 8.47 25.79 -26.23
N PHE A 227 8.36 25.58 -27.55
CA PHE A 227 7.28 26.14 -28.37
C PHE A 227 5.88 25.93 -27.74
N ASN A 228 4.99 26.90 -27.97
CA ASN A 228 3.60 26.87 -27.54
C ASN A 228 3.40 26.72 -26.01
N GLY A 229 4.28 27.30 -25.22
CA GLY A 229 4.16 27.30 -23.76
C GLY A 229 4.44 25.95 -23.09
N ARG A 230 5.13 25.05 -23.79
CA ARG A 230 5.66 23.80 -23.27
C ARG A 230 7.03 24.03 -22.61
N LEU A 231 7.51 23.01 -21.89
CA LEU A 231 8.89 23.01 -21.35
C LEU A 231 9.64 21.79 -21.89
N SER A 232 10.97 21.95 -22.07
CA SER A 232 11.90 20.87 -22.37
C SER A 232 12.77 20.63 -21.14
N VAL A 233 12.85 19.40 -20.65
CA VAL A 233 13.62 19.03 -19.46
C VAL A 233 14.88 18.31 -19.87
N LYS A 234 16.02 18.81 -19.40
CA LYS A 234 17.32 18.13 -19.51
C LYS A 234 17.63 17.38 -18.22
N ILE A 235 18.06 16.15 -18.36
CA ILE A 235 18.33 15.24 -17.24
C ILE A 235 19.60 14.44 -17.52
N LYS A 236 20.27 13.97 -16.47
CA LYS A 236 21.46 13.10 -16.57
C LYS A 236 21.17 11.75 -15.96
N PRO A 237 21.59 10.63 -16.61
CA PRO A 237 22.11 10.54 -17.99
C PRO A 237 21.09 10.98 -19.03
N ALA A 238 21.58 11.43 -20.21
CA ALA A 238 20.70 11.92 -21.27
C ALA A 238 19.76 10.80 -21.76
N PRO A 239 18.46 11.09 -21.91
CA PRO A 239 17.50 10.12 -22.41
C PRO A 239 17.60 9.99 -23.94
N PRO A 240 17.04 8.90 -24.53
CA PRO A 240 17.05 8.69 -25.99
C PRO A 240 16.23 9.72 -26.76
N GLU A 241 15.22 10.32 -26.12
CA GLU A 241 14.34 11.32 -26.72
C GLU A 241 14.20 12.54 -25.79
N SER A 242 13.82 13.69 -26.37
CA SER A 242 13.60 14.91 -25.61
C SER A 242 12.38 14.78 -24.67
N ILE A 243 12.56 15.14 -23.41
CA ILE A 243 11.48 15.12 -22.43
C ILE A 243 10.69 16.43 -22.52
N ILE A 244 9.49 16.37 -23.04
CA ILE A 244 8.64 17.55 -23.22
C ILE A 244 7.47 17.50 -22.24
N ILE A 245 7.31 18.57 -21.46
CA ILE A 245 6.15 18.82 -20.60
C ILE A 245 5.10 19.58 -21.40
N SER A 246 3.91 19.05 -21.50
CA SER A 246 2.79 19.72 -22.21
C SER A 246 2.38 21.00 -21.48
N LYS A 247 1.85 21.98 -22.22
CA LYS A 247 1.37 23.26 -21.67
C LYS A 247 0.41 23.07 -20.49
N ALA A 248 -0.48 22.10 -20.56
CA ALA A 248 -1.44 21.80 -19.51
C ALA A 248 -0.78 21.33 -18.20
N ARG A 249 0.37 20.66 -18.28
CA ARG A 249 1.10 20.13 -17.10
C ARG A 249 2.19 21.05 -16.59
N VAL A 250 2.49 22.17 -17.26
CA VAL A 250 3.52 23.12 -16.82
C VAL A 250 3.26 23.68 -15.42
N PRO A 251 2.03 24.07 -15.03
CA PRO A 251 1.79 24.55 -13.66
C PRO A 251 2.09 23.49 -12.60
N GLU A 252 1.62 22.25 -12.81
CA GLU A 252 1.86 21.11 -11.94
C GLU A 252 3.37 20.82 -11.78
N PHE A 253 4.08 20.77 -12.91
CA PHE A 253 5.51 20.55 -12.91
C PHE A 253 6.29 21.64 -12.15
N LYS A 254 5.95 22.92 -12.35
CA LYS A 254 6.58 24.03 -11.63
C LYS A 254 6.34 23.94 -10.12
N THR A 255 5.12 23.62 -9.70
CA THR A 255 4.80 23.42 -8.28
C THR A 255 5.63 22.26 -7.70
N TRP A 256 5.70 21.14 -8.43
CA TRP A 256 6.50 19.99 -8.01
C TRP A 256 8.00 20.29 -7.90
N MET A 257 8.54 21.08 -8.82
CA MET A 257 9.96 21.49 -8.76
C MET A 257 10.28 22.43 -7.59
N ASN A 258 9.31 23.23 -7.13
CA ASN A 258 9.51 24.22 -6.08
C ASN A 258 9.25 23.71 -4.65
N ASN A 259 8.54 22.56 -4.51
CA ASN A 259 8.30 21.89 -3.23
C ASN A 259 9.46 20.96 -2.85
#